data_d5fae0802b2414d886ae00e89c3dbc06
#
_entry.id   d5fae0802b2414d886ae00e89c3dbc06
#
_cell.length_a   1.000
_cell.length_b   1.000
_cell.length_c   1.000
_cell.angle_alpha   90.00
_cell.angle_beta   90.00
_cell.angle_gamma   90.00
#
_symmetry.space_group_name_H-M   'P 1'
#
loop_
_entity.id
_entity.type
_entity.pdbx_description
1 polymer ?
#
loop_
_entity_poly.entity_id
_entity_poly.type
_entity_poly.pdbx_seq_one_letter_code
_entity_poly.pdbx_strand_id
1 'polypeptide(L)'
;MSEQQLDTVAYAAATPDLEQPWKELGLKEDEYLRIREILGRRPTDAELAMYSIMWSEHCSYKSSKVHLGYFGETMTEDMRKNLLAGIGENAGVISIGDDWAVTFKVESHCLLYTSDAADE
;
A
#
# COMPACT_ATOMS: atom_id res chain seq x y z
N MET A 1 4.54 11.59 34.79
CA MET A 1 4.68 10.88 33.48
C MET A 1 3.90 9.59 33.65
N SER A 2 2.71 9.48 33.03
CA SER A 2 1.95 8.24 33.06
C SER A 2 2.73 7.23 32.20
N GLU A 3 3.09 6.08 32.78
CA GLU A 3 3.55 4.94 32.01
C GLU A 3 2.46 4.61 30.99
N GLN A 4 2.75 4.86 29.71
CA GLN A 4 1.86 4.48 28.64
C GLN A 4 1.87 2.96 28.60
N GLN A 5 0.79 2.35 29.06
CA GLN A 5 0.63 0.90 29.04
C GLN A 5 0.71 0.44 27.57
N LEU A 6 1.72 -0.37 27.28
CA LEU A 6 1.90 -0.94 25.94
C LEU A 6 0.70 -1.85 25.61
N ASP A 7 0.12 -1.66 24.43
CA ASP A 7 -0.96 -2.52 23.92
C ASP A 7 -0.37 -3.84 23.40
N THR A 8 -0.13 -4.77 24.30
CA THR A 8 0.45 -6.08 24.01
C THR A 8 -0.61 -7.04 23.41
N VAL A 9 -0.13 -8.10 22.76
CA VAL A 9 -1.01 -9.17 22.22
C VAL A 9 -1.88 -9.78 23.29
N ALA A 10 -1.33 -10.02 24.50
CA ALA A 10 -2.09 -10.56 25.63
C ALA A 10 -3.18 -9.58 26.09
N TYR A 11 -2.88 -8.29 26.16
CA TYR A 11 -3.84 -7.27 26.52
C TYR A 11 -4.92 -7.13 25.42
N ALA A 12 -4.55 -7.17 24.14
CA ALA A 12 -5.49 -7.14 23.03
C ALA A 12 -6.46 -8.34 23.04
N ALA A 13 -5.99 -9.53 23.38
CA ALA A 13 -6.84 -10.72 23.52
C ALA A 13 -7.79 -10.63 24.73
N ALA A 14 -7.33 -10.01 25.83
CA ALA A 14 -8.15 -9.84 27.04
C ALA A 14 -9.18 -8.69 26.94
N THR A 15 -9.04 -7.81 25.98
CA THR A 15 -9.91 -6.63 25.80
C THR A 15 -10.54 -6.57 24.41
N PRO A 16 -11.37 -7.55 24.01
CA PRO A 16 -11.91 -7.65 22.65
C PRO A 16 -12.82 -6.48 22.26
N ASP A 17 -13.46 -5.83 23.23
CA ASP A 17 -14.45 -4.78 23.00
C ASP A 17 -13.86 -3.36 23.17
N LEU A 18 -12.53 -3.26 23.36
CA LEU A 18 -11.89 -1.95 23.41
C LEU A 18 -12.06 -1.23 22.08
N GLU A 19 -12.60 -0.01 22.13
CA GLU A 19 -12.76 0.82 20.94
C GLU A 19 -11.41 1.21 20.36
N GLN A 20 -11.28 1.10 19.03
CA GLN A 20 -10.04 1.39 18.31
C GLN A 20 -10.29 2.41 17.19
N PRO A 21 -9.30 3.27 16.86
CA PRO A 21 -9.45 4.37 15.91
C PRO A 21 -9.29 3.93 14.45
N TRP A 22 -9.87 2.79 14.06
CA TRP A 22 -9.72 2.22 12.73
C TRP A 22 -10.28 3.13 11.61
N LYS A 23 -11.35 3.90 11.88
CA LYS A 23 -11.91 4.87 10.94
C LYS A 23 -10.96 6.04 10.68
N GLU A 24 -10.34 6.54 11.74
CA GLU A 24 -9.36 7.64 11.67
C GLU A 24 -8.12 7.23 10.89
N LEU A 25 -7.77 5.95 10.96
CA LEU A 25 -6.69 5.34 10.19
C LEU A 25 -7.08 4.99 8.74
N GLY A 26 -8.29 5.32 8.30
CA GLY A 26 -8.75 5.14 6.92
C GLY A 26 -9.20 3.73 6.56
N LEU A 27 -9.39 2.84 7.55
CA LEU A 27 -9.97 1.52 7.33
C LEU A 27 -11.50 1.61 7.22
N LYS A 28 -12.08 0.73 6.42
CA LYS A 28 -13.52 0.48 6.39
C LYS A 28 -13.92 -0.53 7.46
N GLU A 29 -15.19 -0.58 7.81
CA GLU A 29 -15.69 -1.49 8.84
C GLU A 29 -15.47 -2.97 8.48
N ASP A 30 -15.73 -3.34 7.24
CA ASP A 30 -15.51 -4.70 6.73
C ASP A 30 -14.02 -5.08 6.74
N GLU A 31 -13.12 -4.14 6.46
CA GLU A 31 -11.67 -4.34 6.55
C GLU A 31 -11.24 -4.57 8.01
N TYR A 32 -11.74 -3.76 8.94
CA TYR A 32 -11.46 -3.93 10.36
C TYR A 32 -11.97 -5.26 10.91
N LEU A 33 -13.19 -5.66 10.54
CA LEU A 33 -13.74 -6.96 10.90
C LEU A 33 -12.90 -8.11 10.34
N ARG A 34 -12.41 -7.97 9.12
CA ARG A 34 -11.52 -8.96 8.49
C ARG A 34 -10.18 -9.08 9.22
N ILE A 35 -9.60 -7.97 9.69
CA ILE A 35 -8.39 -7.99 10.52
C ILE A 35 -8.63 -8.80 11.80
N ARG A 36 -9.75 -8.55 12.48
CA ARG A 36 -10.12 -9.29 13.71
C ARG A 36 -10.30 -10.78 13.45
N GLU A 37 -10.89 -11.14 12.34
CA GLU A 37 -11.06 -12.55 11.93
C GLU A 37 -9.69 -13.21 11.68
N ILE A 38 -8.79 -12.56 10.95
CA ILE A 38 -7.44 -13.08 10.65
C ILE A 38 -6.64 -13.31 11.94
N LEU A 39 -6.71 -12.36 12.89
CA LEU A 39 -5.96 -12.43 14.14
C LEU A 39 -6.62 -13.28 15.22
N GLY A 40 -7.92 -13.60 15.09
CA GLY A 40 -8.72 -14.25 16.11
C GLY A 40 -8.93 -13.40 17.39
N ARG A 41 -8.60 -12.11 17.32
CA ARG A 41 -8.70 -11.12 18.41
C ARG A 41 -8.75 -9.70 17.82
N ARG A 42 -8.92 -8.67 18.67
CA ARG A 42 -8.66 -7.32 18.18
C ARG A 42 -7.16 -7.14 17.88
N PRO A 43 -6.80 -6.33 16.89
CA PRO A 43 -5.40 -5.95 16.68
C PRO A 43 -4.87 -5.13 17.88
N THR A 44 -3.56 -5.17 18.11
CA THR A 44 -2.89 -4.16 18.91
C THR A 44 -2.85 -2.84 18.13
N ASP A 45 -2.55 -1.72 18.81
CA ASP A 45 -2.46 -0.41 18.15
C ASP A 45 -1.40 -0.42 17.04
N ALA A 46 -0.26 -1.08 17.27
CA ALA A 46 0.78 -1.23 16.25
C ALA A 46 0.32 -2.09 15.06
N GLU A 47 -0.33 -3.22 15.31
CA GLU A 47 -0.88 -4.07 14.24
C GLU A 47 -1.95 -3.33 13.45
N LEU A 48 -2.83 -2.59 14.13
CA LEU A 48 -3.88 -1.80 13.46
C LEU A 48 -3.27 -0.74 12.54
N ALA A 49 -2.23 -0.04 12.99
CA ALA A 49 -1.50 0.94 12.18
C ALA A 49 -0.85 0.27 10.96
N MET A 50 -0.20 -0.88 11.14
CA MET A 50 0.41 -1.64 10.04
C MET A 50 -0.64 -2.09 9.01
N TYR A 51 -1.75 -2.66 9.46
CA TYR A 51 -2.84 -3.07 8.57
C TYR A 51 -3.45 -1.89 7.82
N SER A 52 -3.60 -0.73 8.46
CA SER A 52 -4.14 0.46 7.82
C SER A 52 -3.28 0.94 6.64
N ILE A 53 -1.97 0.89 6.79
CA ILE A 53 -1.01 1.24 5.73
C ILE A 53 -1.04 0.20 4.62
N MET A 54 -0.93 -1.09 4.97
CA MET A 54 -0.91 -2.18 3.98
C MET A 54 -2.21 -2.30 3.20
N TRP A 55 -3.35 -1.96 3.82
CA TRP A 55 -4.67 -1.95 3.17
C TRP A 55 -5.05 -0.59 2.58
N SER A 56 -4.13 0.38 2.61
CA SER A 56 -4.33 1.66 1.93
C SER A 56 -4.36 1.47 0.42
N GLU A 57 -4.95 2.43 -0.30
CA GLU A 57 -4.94 2.43 -1.76
C GLU A 57 -3.52 2.45 -2.33
N HIS A 58 -2.61 3.12 -1.64
CA HIS A 58 -1.19 3.22 -2.03
C HIS A 58 -0.50 1.85 -2.10
N CYS A 59 -0.70 0.99 -1.08
CA CYS A 59 -0.01 -0.30 -1.02
C CYS A 59 -0.80 -1.43 -1.69
N SER A 60 -2.13 -1.45 -1.56
CA SER A 60 -2.96 -2.58 -2.00
C SER A 60 -3.63 -2.38 -3.35
N TYR A 61 -3.69 -1.15 -3.86
CA TYR A 61 -4.44 -0.79 -5.07
C TYR A 61 -5.89 -1.31 -5.03
N LYS A 62 -6.51 -1.33 -3.85
CA LYS A 62 -7.78 -2.03 -3.57
C LYS A 62 -8.95 -1.59 -4.46
N SER A 63 -8.99 -0.33 -4.85
CA SER A 63 -9.99 0.22 -5.78
C SER A 63 -9.43 0.53 -7.16
N SER A 64 -8.17 0.90 -7.30
CA SER A 64 -7.57 1.25 -8.59
C SER A 64 -7.11 0.05 -9.43
N LYS A 65 -6.92 -1.12 -8.81
CA LYS A 65 -6.46 -2.33 -9.51
C LYS A 65 -7.31 -2.70 -10.73
N VAL A 66 -8.62 -2.53 -10.65
CA VAL A 66 -9.55 -2.78 -11.77
C VAL A 66 -9.25 -1.86 -12.94
N HIS A 67 -8.98 -0.58 -12.68
CA HIS A 67 -8.65 0.41 -13.69
C HIS A 67 -7.25 0.20 -14.26
N LEU A 68 -6.29 -0.22 -13.44
CA LEU A 68 -4.93 -0.54 -13.90
C LEU A 68 -4.94 -1.71 -14.90
N GLY A 69 -5.83 -2.69 -14.72
CA GLY A 69 -6.01 -3.80 -15.66
C GLY A 69 -6.33 -3.34 -17.08
N TYR A 70 -7.03 -2.21 -17.23
CA TYR A 70 -7.40 -1.64 -18.53
C TYR A 70 -6.18 -1.28 -19.40
N PHE A 71 -5.07 -0.87 -18.81
CA PHE A 71 -3.84 -0.61 -19.57
C PHE A 71 -3.29 -1.86 -20.23
N GLY A 72 -3.45 -3.03 -19.60
CA GLY A 72 -3.08 -4.31 -20.20
C GLY A 72 -3.95 -4.68 -21.41
N GLU A 73 -5.24 -4.35 -21.37
CA GLU A 73 -6.19 -4.62 -22.44
C GLU A 73 -6.00 -3.70 -23.65
N THR A 74 -5.60 -2.46 -23.42
CA THR A 74 -5.41 -1.44 -24.46
C THR A 74 -4.02 -1.44 -25.08
N MET A 75 -3.08 -2.19 -24.51
CA MET A 75 -1.70 -2.28 -25.00
C MET A 75 -1.64 -3.05 -26.32
N THR A 76 -1.16 -2.39 -27.38
CA THR A 76 -0.96 -3.00 -28.69
C THR A 76 0.34 -3.79 -28.79
N GLU A 77 0.48 -4.66 -29.78
CA GLU A 77 1.73 -5.38 -30.04
C GLU A 77 2.90 -4.44 -30.35
N ASP A 78 2.65 -3.31 -31.03
CA ASP A 78 3.71 -2.34 -31.31
C ASP A 78 4.17 -1.60 -30.06
N MET A 79 3.26 -1.32 -29.13
CA MET A 79 3.65 -0.80 -27.80
C MET A 79 4.48 -1.81 -27.01
N ARG A 80 4.13 -3.10 -27.07
CA ARG A 80 4.85 -4.18 -26.37
C ARG A 80 6.29 -4.33 -26.86
N LYS A 81 6.52 -4.19 -28.16
CA LYS A 81 7.87 -4.30 -28.76
C LYS A 81 8.84 -3.28 -28.20
N ASN A 82 8.34 -2.10 -27.87
CA ASN A 82 9.17 -1.01 -27.33
C ASN A 82 9.30 -1.06 -25.80
N LEU A 83 8.52 -1.90 -25.11
CA LEU A 83 8.54 -2.02 -23.66
C LEU A 83 9.66 -2.98 -23.24
N LEU A 84 10.70 -2.45 -22.61
CA LEU A 84 11.84 -3.22 -22.11
C LEU A 84 11.63 -3.67 -20.66
N ALA A 85 11.01 -2.82 -19.83
CA ALA A 85 10.56 -3.17 -18.50
C ALA A 85 9.22 -2.48 -18.22
N GLY A 86 8.26 -3.21 -17.67
CA GLY A 86 6.88 -2.74 -17.50
C GLY A 86 6.22 -3.31 -16.26
N ILE A 87 4.99 -3.78 -16.39
CA ILE A 87 4.16 -4.26 -15.27
C ILE A 87 4.91 -5.33 -14.45
N GLY A 88 5.05 -5.09 -13.15
CA GLY A 88 5.79 -5.94 -12.21
C GLY A 88 7.16 -5.40 -11.83
N GLU A 89 7.68 -4.42 -12.56
CA GLU A 89 8.92 -3.73 -12.26
C GLU A 89 8.65 -2.40 -11.54
N ASN A 90 9.65 -1.93 -10.81
CA ASN A 90 9.53 -0.69 -10.02
C ASN A 90 9.73 0.58 -10.85
N ALA A 91 10.12 0.45 -12.11
CA ALA A 91 10.27 1.53 -13.07
C ALA A 91 9.84 1.08 -14.47
N GLY A 92 9.44 2.01 -15.32
CA GLY A 92 9.21 1.76 -16.72
C GLY A 92 10.48 1.99 -17.53
N VAL A 93 10.72 1.13 -18.54
CA VAL A 93 11.82 1.31 -19.50
C VAL A 93 11.28 1.08 -20.89
N ILE A 94 11.44 2.05 -21.77
CA ILE A 94 11.01 1.98 -23.17
C ILE A 94 12.19 2.21 -24.13
N SER A 95 12.23 1.44 -25.20
CA SER A 95 13.14 1.68 -26.32
C SER A 95 12.64 2.87 -27.15
N ILE A 96 13.56 3.75 -27.52
CA ILE A 96 13.27 4.92 -28.39
C ILE A 96 14.01 4.85 -29.74
N GLY A 97 14.64 3.73 -30.05
CA GLY A 97 15.42 3.50 -31.26
C GLY A 97 16.92 3.74 -31.08
N ASP A 98 17.72 3.35 -32.07
CA ASP A 98 19.19 3.57 -32.13
C ASP A 98 19.94 3.10 -30.86
N ASP A 99 19.53 1.97 -30.28
CA ASP A 99 20.04 1.41 -29.01
C ASP A 99 19.87 2.30 -27.77
N TRP A 100 18.98 3.31 -27.85
CA TRP A 100 18.65 4.14 -26.72
C TRP A 100 17.37 3.66 -26.01
N ALA A 101 17.37 3.83 -24.69
CA ALA A 101 16.20 3.58 -23.84
C ALA A 101 15.95 4.73 -22.88
N VAL A 102 14.68 5.01 -22.60
CA VAL A 102 14.26 5.97 -21.57
C VAL A 102 13.74 5.15 -20.40
N THR A 103 14.25 5.44 -19.22
CA THR A 103 13.72 4.95 -17.95
C THR A 103 12.97 6.06 -17.23
N PHE A 104 11.87 5.70 -16.59
CA PHE A 104 11.05 6.64 -15.83
C PHE A 104 10.38 5.96 -14.64
N LYS A 105 10.18 6.73 -13.58
CA LYS A 105 9.42 6.36 -12.40
C LYS A 105 8.52 7.52 -12.01
N VAL A 106 7.28 7.22 -11.64
CA VAL A 106 6.36 8.18 -11.04
C VAL A 106 5.96 7.60 -9.71
N GLU A 107 6.23 8.32 -8.64
CA GLU A 107 6.00 7.86 -7.27
C GLU A 107 5.36 8.96 -6.44
N SER A 108 4.40 8.57 -5.60
CA SER A 108 3.88 9.41 -4.52
C SER A 108 4.51 8.95 -3.21
N HIS A 109 5.22 9.85 -2.53
CA HIS A 109 5.90 9.55 -1.28
C HIS A 109 5.03 9.92 -0.09
N CYS A 110 4.81 8.96 0.82
CA CYS A 110 3.94 9.18 1.99
C CYS A 110 4.53 10.15 3.03
N LEU A 111 5.83 10.42 2.98
CA LEU A 111 6.57 11.20 3.96
C LEU A 111 7.20 12.47 3.36
N LEU A 112 6.52 13.12 2.43
CA LEU A 112 7.01 14.31 1.72
C LEU A 112 7.48 15.46 2.63
N TYR A 113 7.03 15.50 3.88
CA TYR A 113 7.47 16.49 4.87
C TYR A 113 8.72 16.08 5.64
N THR A 114 9.22 14.86 5.48
CA THR A 114 10.40 14.33 6.17
C THR A 114 11.55 13.95 5.24
N SER A 115 11.28 13.81 3.95
CA SER A 115 12.29 13.50 2.94
C SER A 115 11.99 14.18 1.62
N ASP A 116 13.02 14.58 0.91
CA ASP A 116 12.92 15.10 -0.45
C ASP A 116 13.16 13.94 -1.42
N ALA A 117 12.22 13.69 -2.32
CA ALA A 117 12.33 12.63 -3.34
C ALA A 117 13.52 12.83 -4.32
N ALA A 118 14.12 14.02 -4.33
CA ALA A 118 15.32 14.32 -5.12
C ALA A 118 16.63 13.89 -4.44
N ASP A 119 16.57 13.55 -3.14
CA ASP A 119 17.74 13.17 -2.34
C ASP A 119 17.92 11.64 -2.22
N GLU A 120 17.03 10.84 -2.87
CA GLU A 120 17.10 9.37 -2.87
C GLU A 120 17.75 8.87 -4.20
#